data_56f284ab11fdabcff64ba812e01cc333
#
_entry.id   56f284ab11fdabcff64ba812e01cc333
#
_cell.length_a   1.000
_cell.length_b   1.000
_cell.length_c   1.000
_cell.angle_alpha   90.00
_cell.angle_beta   90.00
_cell.angle_gamma   90.00
#
_symmetry.space_group_name_H-M   'P 1'
#
loop_
_entity.id
_entity.type
_entity.pdbx_description
1 polymer ?
#
loop_
_entity_poly.entity_id
_entity_poly.type
_entity_poly.pdbx_seq_one_letter_code
_entity_poly.pdbx_strand_id
1 'polypeptide(L)'
;VVIDGFDKYISSEIIPDSGSVTEGDGMYSIALPDGRSIFLMGDSYTGTVSGGKRISGNHMYRNTYIVYDKGKVSAICNANGENTSAAVPEGVKDEGKEWYWPGHGFVSGDRLYVFQLLMYRAGEGAFGFGYRKTRLLEYSLPSLALVSDRNIPFTSSDETVHYGAAALNDGDYIYIYAQVDIENDIDPVTEVLPRKHCTRNGNIGAVTHGPLTRTRQRLLPAWRPYLCLRSLTCSGLMANTY
;
A
#
# COMPACT_ATOMS: atom_id res chain seq x y z
N VAL A 1 -10.16 -20.25 13.89
CA VAL A 1 -8.76 -20.49 14.29
C VAL A 1 -8.28 -19.19 14.87
N VAL A 2 -8.14 -19.13 16.20
CA VAL A 2 -7.53 -18.00 16.87
C VAL A 2 -6.04 -18.15 16.70
N ILE A 3 -5.38 -17.15 16.10
CA ILE A 3 -3.93 -17.13 15.94
C ILE A 3 -3.38 -16.28 17.11
N ASP A 4 -3.47 -16.82 18.32
CA ASP A 4 -3.04 -16.13 19.56
C ASP A 4 -1.63 -15.52 19.47
N GLY A 5 -0.73 -16.19 18.74
CA GLY A 5 0.64 -15.71 18.56
C GLY A 5 0.75 -14.47 17.65
N PHE A 6 -0.13 -14.34 16.65
CA PHE A 6 -0.11 -13.20 15.74
C PHE A 6 -0.65 -11.93 16.39
N ASP A 7 -1.78 -12.02 17.09
CA ASP A 7 -2.35 -10.86 17.78
C ASP A 7 -1.39 -10.33 18.85
N LYS A 8 -0.74 -11.24 19.61
CA LYS A 8 0.26 -10.85 20.59
C LYS A 8 1.47 -10.20 19.93
N TYR A 9 1.95 -10.74 18.81
CA TYR A 9 3.07 -10.19 18.08
C TYR A 9 2.76 -8.76 17.58
N ILE A 10 1.62 -8.55 16.93
CA ILE A 10 1.23 -7.24 16.46
C ILE A 10 1.09 -6.24 17.61
N SER A 11 0.37 -6.60 18.66
CA SER A 11 0.06 -5.68 19.76
C SER A 11 1.23 -5.39 20.69
N SER A 12 2.25 -6.27 20.77
CA SER A 12 3.39 -6.06 21.66
C SER A 12 4.68 -5.65 20.96
N GLU A 13 4.88 -6.04 19.69
CA GLU A 13 6.15 -5.83 19.01
C GLU A 13 6.06 -4.81 17.88
N ILE A 14 4.94 -4.76 17.16
CA ILE A 14 4.78 -3.86 16.00
C ILE A 14 4.07 -2.56 16.37
N ILE A 15 3.04 -2.63 17.22
CA ILE A 15 2.28 -1.48 17.72
C ILE A 15 2.42 -1.43 19.25
N PRO A 16 3.56 -0.99 19.76
CA PRO A 16 3.80 -0.93 21.21
C PRO A 16 3.02 0.24 21.84
N ASP A 17 2.84 0.20 23.15
CA ASP A 17 2.19 1.28 23.90
C ASP A 17 2.92 2.63 23.84
N SER A 18 4.18 2.65 23.37
CA SER A 18 4.96 3.88 23.18
C SER A 18 6.18 3.67 22.27
N GLY A 19 6.73 4.77 21.76
CA GLY A 19 7.99 4.78 21.01
C GLY A 19 7.86 4.52 19.51
N SER A 20 6.66 4.23 19.02
CA SER A 20 6.35 4.06 17.60
C SER A 20 4.88 4.45 17.34
N VAL A 21 4.27 3.88 16.32
CA VAL A 21 2.82 3.94 16.12
C VAL A 21 2.15 3.14 17.23
N THR A 22 1.16 3.74 17.88
CA THR A 22 0.43 3.13 18.99
C THR A 22 -0.99 2.73 18.62
N GLU A 23 -1.54 3.36 17.61
CA GLU A 23 -2.90 3.11 17.10
C GLU A 23 -2.95 3.47 15.61
N GLY A 24 -3.80 2.80 14.85
CA GLY A 24 -4.03 3.14 13.46
C GLY A 24 -4.88 2.12 12.72
N ASP A 25 -5.16 2.42 11.47
CA ASP A 25 -5.86 1.52 10.57
C ASP A 25 -5.01 1.18 9.34
N GLY A 26 -5.45 0.15 8.60
CA GLY A 26 -4.74 -0.38 7.44
C GLY A 26 -3.31 -0.79 7.80
N MET A 27 -2.89 -1.96 7.44
CA MET A 27 -1.52 -2.40 7.70
C MET A 27 -1.05 -3.28 6.56
N TYR A 28 -0.25 -2.72 5.66
CA TYR A 28 0.39 -3.49 4.60
C TYR A 28 1.83 -3.77 4.97
N SER A 29 2.25 -5.03 4.98
CA SER A 29 3.61 -5.44 5.32
C SER A 29 4.43 -5.77 4.07
N ILE A 30 5.68 -5.30 4.04
CA ILE A 30 6.62 -5.57 2.97
C ILE A 30 7.96 -5.98 3.59
N ALA A 31 8.46 -7.16 3.20
CA ALA A 31 9.80 -7.59 3.57
C ALA A 31 10.85 -6.82 2.75
N LEU A 32 11.88 -6.31 3.41
CA LEU A 32 13.00 -5.61 2.79
C LEU A 32 14.19 -6.57 2.59
N PRO A 33 15.03 -6.35 1.55
CA PRO A 33 16.15 -7.26 1.24
C PRO A 33 17.23 -7.34 2.33
N ASP A 34 17.29 -6.36 3.21
CA ASP A 34 18.24 -6.29 4.33
C ASP A 34 17.75 -7.00 5.61
N GLY A 35 16.60 -7.67 5.54
CA GLY A 35 16.00 -8.42 6.65
C GLY A 35 15.07 -7.62 7.54
N ARG A 36 14.91 -6.31 7.28
CA ARG A 36 13.87 -5.50 7.91
C ARG A 36 12.49 -5.79 7.29
N SER A 37 11.46 -5.37 7.99
CA SER A 37 10.09 -5.27 7.45
C SER A 37 9.58 -3.84 7.61
N ILE A 38 8.81 -3.39 6.64
CA ILE A 38 8.09 -2.12 6.73
C ILE A 38 6.59 -2.40 6.75
N PHE A 39 5.87 -1.69 7.62
CA PHE A 39 4.41 -1.74 7.70
C PHE A 39 3.86 -0.36 7.37
N LEU A 40 3.01 -0.30 6.38
CA LEU A 40 2.40 0.93 5.89
C LEU A 40 1.04 1.09 6.57
N MET A 41 0.90 2.14 7.38
CA MET A 41 -0.33 2.44 8.11
C MET A 41 -1.08 3.60 7.45
N GLY A 42 -2.40 3.54 7.47
CA GLY A 42 -3.27 4.67 7.18
C GLY A 42 -3.36 5.68 8.33
N ASP A 43 -4.57 6.18 8.61
CA ASP A 43 -4.80 7.09 9.74
C ASP A 43 -4.28 6.47 11.03
N SER A 44 -3.36 7.16 11.68
CA SER A 44 -2.58 6.57 12.78
C SER A 44 -2.10 7.62 13.77
N TYR A 45 -1.71 7.14 14.94
CA TYR A 45 -1.21 7.98 16.02
C TYR A 45 0.12 7.45 16.54
N THR A 46 1.00 8.36 16.89
CA THR A 46 2.20 8.08 17.70
C THR A 46 1.98 8.63 19.11
N GLY A 47 2.78 8.20 20.06
CA GLY A 47 2.68 8.74 21.41
C GLY A 47 2.76 7.65 22.47
N THR A 48 1.90 7.71 23.47
CA THR A 48 1.86 6.74 24.56
C THR A 48 0.44 6.36 24.91
N VAL A 49 0.21 5.06 25.06
CA VAL A 49 -1.03 4.45 25.56
C VAL A 49 -0.76 3.89 26.97
N SER A 50 -1.68 4.04 27.88
CA SER A 50 -1.61 3.44 29.21
C SER A 50 -3.00 3.08 29.70
N GLY A 51 -3.18 1.84 30.15
CA GLY A 51 -4.49 1.35 30.61
C GLY A 51 -5.56 1.39 29.51
N GLY A 52 -5.17 1.17 28.23
CA GLY A 52 -6.05 1.23 27.07
C GLY A 52 -6.52 2.65 26.70
N LYS A 53 -5.84 3.68 27.18
CA LYS A 53 -6.14 5.07 26.85
C LYS A 53 -4.89 5.79 26.35
N ARG A 54 -5.04 6.59 25.29
CA ARG A 54 -3.98 7.49 24.83
C ARG A 54 -3.76 8.59 25.86
N ILE A 55 -2.52 8.72 26.33
CA ILE A 55 -2.12 9.73 27.32
C ILE A 55 -1.21 10.82 26.71
N SER A 56 -0.68 10.60 25.51
CA SER A 56 0.06 11.60 24.72
C SER A 56 -0.04 11.30 23.22
N GLY A 57 0.38 12.23 22.35
CA GLY A 57 0.37 12.05 20.90
C GLY A 57 -1.02 12.19 20.30
N ASN A 58 -1.62 13.39 20.38
CA ASN A 58 -2.99 13.65 19.92
C ASN A 58 -3.09 13.98 18.42
N HIS A 59 -1.95 14.10 17.73
CA HIS A 59 -1.96 14.36 16.29
C HIS A 59 -2.25 13.06 15.52
N MET A 60 -3.24 13.12 14.64
CA MET A 60 -3.56 12.03 13.73
C MET A 60 -2.78 12.25 12.42
N TYR A 61 -1.88 11.33 12.11
CA TYR A 61 -1.20 11.27 10.82
C TYR A 61 -2.08 10.57 9.81
N ARG A 62 -2.09 11.03 8.57
CA ARG A 62 -2.80 10.38 7.47
C ARG A 62 -2.13 9.10 6.99
N ASN A 63 -0.84 9.01 7.22
CA ASN A 63 -0.08 7.78 7.06
C ASN A 63 1.19 7.82 7.91
N THR A 64 1.60 6.65 8.39
CA THR A 64 2.90 6.42 9.03
C THR A 64 3.46 5.10 8.54
N TYR A 65 4.79 4.96 8.54
CA TYR A 65 5.43 3.71 8.23
C TYR A 65 6.17 3.21 9.46
N ILE A 66 5.91 1.96 9.83
CA ILE A 66 6.65 1.30 10.91
C ILE A 66 7.77 0.50 10.28
N VAL A 67 9.00 0.72 10.72
CA VAL A 67 10.14 -0.11 10.35
C VAL A 67 10.45 -1.05 11.51
N TYR A 68 10.38 -2.34 11.25
CA TYR A 68 10.74 -3.40 12.19
C TYR A 68 12.12 -3.97 11.84
N ASP A 69 13.03 -3.95 12.79
CA ASP A 69 14.38 -4.51 12.66
C ASP A 69 14.72 -5.33 13.92
N LYS A 70 14.62 -6.65 13.84
CA LYS A 70 15.05 -7.59 14.89
C LYS A 70 14.53 -7.23 16.30
N GLY A 71 13.24 -7.01 16.41
CA GLY A 71 12.59 -6.66 17.69
C GLY A 71 12.63 -5.18 18.04
N LYS A 72 13.16 -4.33 17.16
CA LYS A 72 13.10 -2.87 17.31
C LYS A 72 12.12 -2.29 16.30
N VAL A 73 11.28 -1.40 16.76
CA VAL A 73 10.35 -0.65 15.91
C VAL A 73 10.68 0.84 15.94
N SER A 74 10.45 1.48 14.81
CA SER A 74 10.50 2.94 14.68
C SER A 74 9.42 3.40 13.73
N ALA A 75 8.83 4.56 14.00
CA ALA A 75 7.87 5.19 13.11
C ALA A 75 8.56 6.19 12.19
N ILE A 76 8.21 6.15 10.91
CA ILE A 76 8.51 7.20 9.95
C ILE A 76 7.26 8.08 9.83
N CYS A 77 7.41 9.33 10.13
CA CYS A 77 6.44 10.42 9.94
C CYS A 77 7.24 11.72 9.79
N ASN A 78 6.56 12.87 9.76
CA ASN A 78 7.20 14.19 9.67
C ASN A 78 8.03 14.41 8.39
N ALA A 79 7.56 13.88 7.25
CA ALA A 79 8.27 13.99 5.98
C ALA A 79 8.51 15.45 5.54
N ASN A 80 7.57 16.35 5.84
CA ASN A 80 7.62 17.77 5.49
C ASN A 80 7.66 18.71 6.72
N GLY A 81 8.12 18.20 7.86
CA GLY A 81 8.18 18.92 9.13
C GLY A 81 7.31 18.29 10.20
N GLU A 82 7.31 18.87 11.39
CA GLU A 82 6.56 18.37 12.55
C GLU A 82 5.07 18.23 12.24
N ASN A 83 4.47 17.15 12.74
CA ASN A 83 3.06 16.78 12.55
C ASN A 83 2.65 16.56 11.08
N THR A 84 3.56 16.14 10.22
CA THR A 84 3.25 15.68 8.87
C THR A 84 3.41 14.17 8.73
N SER A 85 2.66 13.58 7.81
CA SER A 85 2.69 12.13 7.55
C SER A 85 4.03 11.63 6.98
N ALA A 86 4.20 10.33 6.85
CA ALA A 86 5.38 9.72 6.22
C ALA A 86 5.46 10.01 4.72
N ALA A 87 4.32 10.13 4.07
CA ALA A 87 4.17 10.54 2.67
C ALA A 87 3.14 11.65 2.56
N VAL A 88 3.54 12.78 1.99
CA VAL A 88 2.68 13.96 1.78
C VAL A 88 2.67 14.28 0.28
N PRO A 89 1.50 14.51 -0.34
CA PRO A 89 1.45 14.86 -1.75
C PRO A 89 2.21 16.17 -2.03
N GLU A 90 2.87 16.23 -3.17
CA GLU A 90 3.66 17.40 -3.56
C GLU A 90 2.82 18.69 -3.54
N GLY A 91 3.33 19.72 -2.86
CA GLY A 91 2.69 21.03 -2.73
C GLY A 91 1.55 21.11 -1.71
N VAL A 92 1.16 20.00 -1.10
CA VAL A 92 0.13 19.99 -0.06
C VAL A 92 0.71 20.51 1.26
N LYS A 93 0.04 21.52 1.83
CA LYS A 93 0.39 22.12 3.12
C LYS A 93 -0.61 21.78 4.23
N ASP A 94 -1.77 21.27 3.86
CA ASP A 94 -2.87 20.95 4.76
C ASP A 94 -3.41 19.56 4.45
N GLU A 95 -2.91 18.57 5.19
CA GLU A 95 -3.33 17.19 5.08
C GLU A 95 -4.79 16.94 5.56
N GLY A 96 -5.47 17.96 6.08
CA GLY A 96 -6.91 17.93 6.31
C GLY A 96 -7.73 18.09 5.03
N LYS A 97 -7.12 18.63 3.97
CA LYS A 97 -7.77 18.87 2.67
C LYS A 97 -7.41 17.84 1.61
N GLU A 98 -6.16 17.44 1.55
CA GLU A 98 -5.65 16.46 0.59
C GLU A 98 -4.51 15.67 1.22
N TRP A 99 -4.51 14.33 1.05
CA TRP A 99 -3.55 13.44 1.71
C TRP A 99 -3.35 12.15 0.96
N TYR A 100 -2.38 11.37 1.39
CA TYR A 100 -2.18 10.00 0.97
C TYR A 100 -2.69 8.99 2.01
N TRP A 101 -3.40 7.96 1.54
CA TRP A 101 -3.54 6.70 2.24
C TRP A 101 -2.74 5.62 1.51
N PRO A 102 -1.92 4.84 2.22
CA PRO A 102 -1.11 3.83 1.58
C PRO A 102 -1.97 2.64 1.12
N GLY A 103 -1.64 2.17 -0.08
CA GLY A 103 -1.91 0.82 -0.49
C GLY A 103 -0.71 -0.07 -0.19
N HIS A 104 -0.70 -1.27 -0.77
CA HIS A 104 0.44 -2.17 -0.70
C HIS A 104 1.61 -1.66 -1.56
N GLY A 105 2.74 -2.34 -1.50
CA GLY A 105 3.91 -2.03 -2.30
C GLY A 105 4.72 -3.29 -2.62
N PHE A 106 5.86 -3.09 -3.27
CA PHE A 106 6.77 -4.17 -3.64
C PHE A 106 8.21 -3.66 -3.68
N VAL A 107 9.16 -4.59 -3.55
CA VAL A 107 10.58 -4.31 -3.75
C VAL A 107 11.00 -4.80 -5.12
N SER A 108 11.80 -3.99 -5.84
CA SER A 108 12.45 -4.38 -7.09
C SER A 108 13.86 -3.78 -7.12
N GLY A 109 14.88 -4.64 -7.15
CA GLY A 109 16.28 -4.23 -7.04
C GLY A 109 16.55 -3.53 -5.71
N ASP A 110 17.11 -2.34 -5.77
CA ASP A 110 17.45 -1.47 -4.64
C ASP A 110 16.37 -0.41 -4.34
N ARG A 111 15.13 -0.67 -4.73
CA ARG A 111 13.99 0.24 -4.59
C ARG A 111 12.80 -0.43 -3.94
N LEU A 112 12.15 0.32 -3.06
CA LEU A 112 10.82 0.04 -2.56
C LEU A 112 9.83 0.94 -3.29
N TYR A 113 8.78 0.35 -3.82
CA TYR A 113 7.65 1.03 -4.48
C TYR A 113 6.41 0.89 -3.62
N VAL A 114 5.73 2.01 -3.36
CA VAL A 114 4.51 2.06 -2.54
C VAL A 114 3.40 2.75 -3.32
N PHE A 115 2.26 2.09 -3.45
CA PHE A 115 1.06 2.71 -3.97
C PHE A 115 0.46 3.64 -2.92
N GLN A 116 0.05 4.84 -3.35
CA GLN A 116 -0.60 5.82 -2.50
C GLN A 116 -1.90 6.27 -3.13
N LEU A 117 -2.99 6.13 -2.40
CA LEU A 117 -4.28 6.66 -2.78
C LEU A 117 -4.32 8.15 -2.44
N LEU A 118 -4.37 9.00 -3.45
CA LEU A 118 -4.53 10.44 -3.27
C LEU A 118 -5.99 10.72 -2.95
N MET A 119 -6.23 11.09 -1.71
CA MET A 119 -7.53 11.39 -1.13
C MET A 119 -7.73 12.88 -0.98
N TYR A 120 -8.98 13.30 -0.92
CA TYR A 120 -9.32 14.70 -0.67
C TYR A 120 -10.57 14.84 0.20
N ARG A 121 -10.73 16.00 0.85
CA ARG A 121 -11.93 16.32 1.61
C ARG A 121 -13.06 16.67 0.65
N ALA A 122 -14.05 15.78 0.55
CA ALA A 122 -15.22 15.92 -0.31
C ALA A 122 -16.45 16.49 0.41
N GLY A 123 -16.49 16.38 1.74
CA GLY A 123 -17.62 16.83 2.56
C GLY A 123 -17.26 16.86 4.04
N GLU A 124 -18.25 17.06 4.89
CA GLU A 124 -18.11 17.09 6.34
C GLU A 124 -18.15 15.67 6.95
N GLY A 125 -17.69 15.56 8.20
CA GLY A 125 -17.72 14.31 8.96
C GLY A 125 -16.56 13.35 8.62
N ALA A 126 -16.49 12.24 9.34
CA ALA A 126 -15.39 11.27 9.25
C ALA A 126 -15.30 10.61 7.85
N PHE A 127 -16.42 10.38 7.20
CA PHE A 127 -16.51 9.75 5.87
C PHE A 127 -16.65 10.76 4.72
N GLY A 128 -16.49 12.07 4.98
CA GLY A 128 -16.55 13.11 3.97
C GLY A 128 -15.27 13.22 3.16
N PHE A 129 -14.80 12.13 2.56
CA PHE A 129 -13.62 12.10 1.70
C PHE A 129 -13.94 11.49 0.33
N GLY A 130 -13.10 11.79 -0.65
CA GLY A 130 -13.15 11.21 -1.98
C GLY A 130 -11.75 10.78 -2.44
N TYR A 131 -11.72 9.92 -3.42
CA TYR A 131 -10.51 9.46 -4.08
C TYR A 131 -10.29 10.24 -5.39
N ARG A 132 -9.04 10.59 -5.70
CA ARG A 132 -8.68 11.23 -6.97
C ARG A 132 -7.97 10.28 -7.91
N LYS A 133 -6.89 9.67 -7.45
CA LYS A 133 -6.03 8.78 -8.24
C LYS A 133 -5.06 8.02 -7.36
N THR A 134 -4.46 6.98 -7.90
CA THR A 134 -3.33 6.32 -7.27
C THR A 134 -2.01 6.92 -7.77
N ARG A 135 -1.09 7.14 -6.86
CA ARG A 135 0.29 7.53 -7.09
C ARG A 135 1.22 6.37 -6.79
N LEU A 136 2.41 6.36 -7.37
CA LEU A 136 3.46 5.41 -7.06
C LEU A 136 4.66 6.17 -6.51
N LEU A 137 4.95 5.95 -5.23
CA LEU A 137 6.13 6.50 -4.57
C LEU A 137 7.26 5.49 -4.63
N GLU A 138 8.47 5.98 -4.89
CA GLU A 138 9.70 5.21 -4.97
C GLU A 138 10.65 5.65 -3.87
N TYR A 139 11.15 4.69 -3.11
CA TYR A 139 12.11 4.90 -2.04
C TYR A 139 13.40 4.14 -2.31
N SER A 140 14.54 4.75 -2.00
CA SER A 140 15.84 4.07 -2.06
C SER A 140 16.03 3.11 -0.90
N LEU A 141 16.66 1.97 -1.14
CA LEU A 141 17.05 1.02 -0.10
C LEU A 141 18.58 1.06 0.10
N PRO A 142 19.06 0.91 1.32
CA PRO A 142 18.33 0.65 2.58
C PRO A 142 17.81 1.91 3.28
N SER A 143 18.03 3.13 2.76
CA SER A 143 17.81 4.40 3.44
C SER A 143 16.34 4.78 3.64
N LEU A 144 15.44 4.22 2.84
CA LEU A 144 14.01 4.59 2.77
C LEU A 144 13.80 6.09 2.43
N ALA A 145 14.77 6.73 1.77
CA ALA A 145 14.62 8.09 1.30
C ALA A 145 13.72 8.13 0.06
N LEU A 146 12.77 9.06 0.02
CA LEU A 146 11.91 9.27 -1.13
C LEU A 146 12.74 9.72 -2.34
N VAL A 147 12.60 9.01 -3.45
CA VAL A 147 13.28 9.28 -4.72
C VAL A 147 12.34 9.95 -5.71
N SER A 148 11.12 9.46 -5.82
CA SER A 148 10.13 10.03 -6.73
C SER A 148 8.70 9.77 -6.24
N ASP A 149 7.83 10.69 -6.60
CA ASP A 149 6.37 10.61 -6.51
C ASP A 149 5.80 10.82 -7.92
N ARG A 150 5.14 9.82 -8.48
CA ARG A 150 4.71 9.87 -9.88
C ARG A 150 3.34 9.25 -10.11
N ASN A 151 2.70 9.64 -11.20
CA ASN A 151 1.52 8.94 -11.68
C ASN A 151 1.89 7.52 -12.09
N ILE A 152 0.98 6.58 -11.87
CA ILE A 152 1.14 5.24 -12.44
C ILE A 152 0.88 5.32 -13.94
N PRO A 153 1.71 4.64 -14.78
CA PRO A 153 1.69 4.83 -16.23
C PRO A 153 0.48 4.18 -16.92
N PHE A 154 -0.28 3.38 -16.20
CA PHE A 154 -1.41 2.61 -16.74
C PHE A 154 -2.77 3.06 -16.17
N THR A 155 -2.84 4.30 -15.64
CA THR A 155 -4.15 4.84 -15.26
C THR A 155 -5.06 4.87 -16.45
N SER A 156 -6.15 4.10 -16.40
CA SER A 156 -7.32 4.40 -17.18
C SER A 156 -7.73 5.85 -16.90
N SER A 157 -8.37 6.52 -17.83
CA SER A 157 -9.03 7.81 -17.59
C SER A 157 -10.15 7.71 -16.54
N ASP A 158 -10.33 6.54 -15.97
CA ASP A 158 -11.34 6.17 -15.00
C ASP A 158 -10.74 6.30 -13.60
N GLU A 159 -11.07 7.39 -12.91
CA GLU A 159 -10.66 7.70 -11.54
C GLU A 159 -11.26 6.71 -10.51
N THR A 160 -11.96 5.67 -10.95
CA THR A 160 -12.61 4.70 -10.09
C THR A 160 -11.72 3.52 -9.70
N VAL A 161 -10.55 3.35 -10.34
CA VAL A 161 -9.65 2.22 -10.09
C VAL A 161 -8.63 2.57 -9.03
N HIS A 162 -8.72 1.91 -7.87
CA HIS A 162 -7.82 2.07 -6.73
C HIS A 162 -6.72 1.00 -6.79
N TYR A 163 -5.58 1.32 -7.41
CA TYR A 163 -4.44 0.40 -7.51
C TYR A 163 -3.71 0.26 -6.17
N GLY A 164 -3.14 -0.93 -5.94
CA GLY A 164 -2.34 -1.21 -4.76
C GLY A 164 -3.11 -1.87 -3.62
N ALA A 165 -4.25 -2.50 -3.89
CA ALA A 165 -4.89 -3.38 -2.91
C ALA A 165 -3.96 -4.53 -2.49
N ALA A 166 -3.14 -5.03 -3.43
CA ALA A 166 -2.00 -5.91 -3.19
C ALA A 166 -0.99 -5.75 -4.32
N ALA A 167 0.27 -6.13 -4.08
CA ALA A 167 1.30 -6.24 -5.10
C ALA A 167 2.17 -7.46 -4.82
N LEU A 168 2.55 -8.19 -5.86
CA LEU A 168 3.39 -9.37 -5.77
C LEU A 168 4.47 -9.31 -6.84
N ASN A 169 5.73 -9.41 -6.42
CA ASN A 169 6.87 -9.58 -7.32
C ASN A 169 7.23 -11.08 -7.37
N ASP A 170 7.00 -11.73 -8.52
CA ASP A 170 7.29 -13.15 -8.73
C ASP A 170 8.53 -13.40 -9.59
N GLY A 171 9.35 -12.39 -9.79
CA GLY A 171 10.59 -12.47 -10.54
C GLY A 171 10.47 -11.88 -11.94
N ASP A 172 9.65 -12.39 -12.84
CA ASP A 172 9.50 -11.86 -14.18
C ASP A 172 8.42 -10.79 -14.31
N TYR A 173 7.45 -10.79 -13.38
CA TYR A 173 6.30 -9.91 -13.37
C TYR A 173 6.07 -9.32 -12.00
N ILE A 174 5.48 -8.14 -11.99
CA ILE A 174 4.87 -7.55 -10.81
C ILE A 174 3.37 -7.57 -11.04
N TYR A 175 2.67 -8.36 -10.23
CA TYR A 175 1.21 -8.43 -10.23
C TYR A 175 0.68 -7.34 -9.33
N ILE A 176 -0.21 -6.49 -9.85
CA ILE A 176 -0.83 -5.40 -9.10
C ILE A 176 -2.33 -5.66 -9.07
N TYR A 177 -2.84 -5.72 -7.85
CA TYR A 177 -4.27 -5.86 -7.62
C TYR A 177 -4.86 -4.51 -7.32
N ALA A 178 -6.03 -4.26 -7.88
CA ALA A 178 -6.77 -3.03 -7.70
C ALA A 178 -8.22 -3.32 -7.28
N GLN A 179 -8.90 -2.29 -6.82
CA GLN A 179 -10.32 -2.29 -6.53
C GLN A 179 -11.01 -1.27 -7.41
N VAL A 180 -12.23 -1.52 -7.78
CA VAL A 180 -13.10 -0.58 -8.50
C VAL A 180 -14.36 -0.42 -7.69
N ASP A 181 -14.72 0.81 -7.37
CA ASP A 181 -16.00 1.14 -6.76
C ASP A 181 -17.08 1.16 -7.85
N ILE A 182 -18.00 0.21 -7.78
CA ILE A 182 -19.16 0.15 -8.68
C ILE A 182 -20.42 0.25 -7.82
N GLU A 183 -21.05 1.42 -7.77
CA GLU A 183 -22.35 1.67 -7.15
C GLU A 183 -22.59 0.91 -5.82
N ASN A 184 -21.68 1.03 -4.86
CA ASN A 184 -21.63 0.34 -3.56
C ASN A 184 -21.14 -1.12 -3.56
N ASP A 185 -20.66 -1.64 -4.69
CA ASP A 185 -19.92 -2.90 -4.75
C ASP A 185 -18.46 -2.64 -5.10
N ILE A 186 -17.55 -3.44 -4.50
CA ILE A 186 -16.12 -3.38 -4.80
C ILE A 186 -15.76 -4.58 -5.68
N ASP A 187 -15.43 -4.33 -6.94
CA ASP A 187 -14.94 -5.36 -7.85
C ASP A 187 -13.40 -5.41 -7.84
N PRO A 188 -12.79 -6.57 -7.60
CA PRO A 188 -11.34 -6.73 -7.71
C PRO A 188 -10.88 -6.71 -9.16
N VAL A 189 -9.87 -5.92 -9.44
CA VAL A 189 -9.19 -5.86 -10.74
C VAL A 189 -7.74 -6.28 -10.56
N THR A 190 -7.23 -7.10 -11.48
CA THR A 190 -5.82 -7.49 -11.49
C THR A 190 -5.14 -6.97 -12.73
N GLU A 191 -4.08 -6.24 -12.56
CA GLU A 191 -3.19 -5.80 -13.64
C GLU A 191 -1.80 -6.42 -13.47
N VAL A 192 -1.18 -6.79 -14.58
CA VAL A 192 0.13 -7.44 -14.59
C VAL A 192 1.12 -6.55 -15.31
N LEU A 193 2.17 -6.15 -14.61
CA LEU A 193 3.28 -5.40 -15.19
C LEU A 193 4.47 -6.34 -15.43
N PRO A 194 4.96 -6.44 -16.67
CA PRO A 194 6.18 -7.21 -16.94
C PRO A 194 7.39 -6.54 -16.28
N ARG A 195 8.23 -7.33 -15.59
CA ARG A 195 9.43 -6.87 -14.87
C ARG A 195 10.40 -6.06 -15.74
N LYS A 196 10.43 -6.32 -17.03
CA LYS A 196 11.27 -5.59 -17.99
C LYS A 196 10.96 -4.08 -18.07
N HIS A 197 9.82 -3.65 -17.54
CA HIS A 197 9.43 -2.25 -17.46
C HIS A 197 9.81 -1.56 -16.14
N CYS A 198 10.24 -2.31 -15.11
CA CYS A 198 10.99 -1.77 -13.98
C CYS A 198 12.47 -1.71 -14.37
N THR A 199 12.86 -0.74 -15.19
CA THR A 199 14.26 -0.60 -15.61
C THR A 199 15.15 -0.27 -14.42
N ARG A 200 16.45 -0.61 -14.52
CA ARG A 200 17.50 -0.26 -13.54
C ARG A 200 17.49 1.21 -13.11
N ASN A 201 16.84 2.08 -13.85
CA ASN A 201 16.73 3.52 -13.61
C ASN A 201 15.35 3.94 -13.06
N GLY A 202 14.52 2.99 -12.59
CA GLY A 202 13.22 3.34 -11.99
C GLY A 202 12.18 3.89 -12.98
N ASN A 203 12.46 3.93 -14.27
CA ASN A 203 11.48 4.31 -15.27
C ASN A 203 10.60 3.11 -15.62
N ILE A 204 9.36 3.14 -15.17
CA ILE A 204 8.33 2.25 -15.68
C ILE A 204 8.04 2.73 -17.11
N GLY A 205 8.55 2.01 -18.10
CA GLY A 205 8.28 2.30 -19.50
C GLY A 205 6.80 2.15 -19.80
N ALA A 206 6.35 2.78 -20.87
CA ALA A 206 4.97 2.66 -21.34
C ALA A 206 4.58 1.19 -21.52
N VAL A 207 3.60 0.75 -20.76
CA VAL A 207 3.02 -0.59 -20.87
C VAL A 207 2.14 -0.60 -22.12
N THR A 208 2.42 -1.49 -23.07
CA THR A 208 1.45 -1.83 -24.09
C THR A 208 0.37 -2.67 -23.44
N HIS A 209 -0.82 -2.11 -23.33
CA HIS A 209 -1.95 -2.75 -22.67
C HIS A 209 -2.28 -4.11 -23.31
N GLY A 210 -2.18 -5.17 -22.51
CA GLY A 210 -2.98 -6.36 -22.76
C GLY A 210 -4.43 -6.08 -22.36
N PRO A 211 -5.42 -6.74 -22.97
CA PRO A 211 -6.82 -6.48 -22.65
C PRO A 211 -7.09 -6.76 -21.17
N LEU A 212 -7.74 -5.80 -20.50
CA LEU A 212 -8.28 -5.96 -19.15
C LEU A 212 -9.21 -7.17 -19.14
N THR A 213 -8.78 -8.26 -18.54
CA THR A 213 -9.67 -9.39 -18.30
C THR A 213 -10.50 -9.09 -17.06
N ARG A 214 -11.70 -8.52 -17.28
CA ARG A 214 -12.71 -8.41 -16.22
C ARG A 214 -13.20 -9.82 -15.89
N THR A 215 -12.70 -10.38 -14.82
CA THR A 215 -13.28 -11.60 -14.26
C THR A 215 -14.32 -11.17 -13.21
N ARG A 216 -15.59 -11.11 -13.62
CA ARG A 216 -16.69 -10.98 -12.66
C ARG A 216 -16.78 -12.28 -11.86
N GLN A 217 -16.22 -12.30 -10.68
CA GLN A 217 -16.56 -13.31 -9.68
C GLN A 217 -17.52 -12.67 -8.67
N ARG A 218 -18.78 -13.14 -8.65
CA ARG A 218 -19.67 -12.89 -7.52
C ARG A 218 -18.99 -13.45 -6.28
N LEU A 219 -18.58 -12.59 -5.37
CA LEU A 219 -18.11 -12.98 -4.05
C LEU A 219 -19.30 -13.58 -3.31
N LEU A 220 -19.31 -14.91 -3.16
CA LEU A 220 -20.09 -15.54 -2.13
C LEU A 220 -19.50 -15.17 -0.76
N PRO A 221 -20.31 -14.97 0.29
CA PRO A 221 -19.82 -14.56 1.61
C PRO A 221 -19.14 -15.75 2.30
N ALA A 222 -17.90 -16.01 1.95
CA ALA A 222 -16.99 -16.87 2.69
C ALA A 222 -15.55 -16.56 2.26
N TRP A 223 -14.76 -16.09 3.18
CA TRP A 223 -13.31 -15.96 3.05
C TRP A 223 -12.71 -17.28 2.55
N ARG A 224 -12.32 -17.31 1.28
CA ARG A 224 -11.44 -18.35 0.75
C ARG A 224 -10.12 -17.71 0.34
N PRO A 225 -8.98 -18.38 0.57
CA PRO A 225 -7.68 -17.87 0.15
C PRO A 225 -7.68 -17.68 -1.37
N TYR A 226 -7.16 -16.53 -1.80
CA TYR A 226 -7.09 -16.14 -3.20
C TYR A 226 -6.34 -17.19 -4.01
N LEU A 227 -7.04 -17.78 -4.99
CA LEU A 227 -6.40 -18.59 -6.01
C LEU A 227 -5.75 -17.63 -7.01
N CYS A 228 -4.43 -17.67 -7.13
CA CYS A 228 -3.70 -16.97 -8.16
C CYS A 228 -4.09 -17.58 -9.52
N LEU A 229 -5.00 -16.94 -10.26
CA LEU A 229 -5.27 -17.31 -11.63
C LEU A 229 -4.17 -16.72 -12.51
N ARG A 230 -3.28 -17.57 -12.99
CA ARG A 230 -2.39 -17.23 -14.10
C ARG A 230 -3.25 -16.82 -15.30
N SER A 231 -3.25 -15.56 -15.65
CA SER A 231 -3.71 -15.13 -16.96
C SER A 231 -2.67 -15.57 -17.99
N LEU A 232 -2.92 -16.73 -18.60
CA LEU A 232 -2.20 -17.18 -19.77
C LEU A 232 -2.72 -16.38 -20.97
N THR A 233 -2.05 -15.33 -21.34
CA THR A 233 -2.11 -14.89 -22.73
C THR A 233 -1.17 -15.76 -23.53
N CYS A 234 -1.74 -16.76 -24.14
CA CYS A 234 -1.06 -17.62 -25.11
C CYS A 234 -0.63 -16.88 -26.34
N SER A 235 0.65 -16.98 -26.65
CA SER A 235 1.07 -17.40 -27.98
C SER A 235 1.99 -18.60 -27.82
N GLY A 236 1.40 -19.80 -27.97
CA GLY A 236 2.06 -21.04 -28.32
C GLY A 236 2.95 -21.70 -27.24
N LEU A 237 2.48 -22.72 -26.57
CA LEU A 237 2.96 -24.10 -26.64
C LEU A 237 2.22 -24.98 -25.63
N MET A 238 1.47 -25.92 -26.20
CA MET A 238 1.31 -27.31 -25.79
C MET A 238 1.30 -27.73 -24.31
N ALA A 239 0.21 -28.40 -24.04
CA ALA A 239 -0.06 -29.26 -22.92
C ALA A 239 1.10 -30.19 -22.52
N ASN A 240 1.20 -30.43 -21.19
CA ASN A 240 1.18 -31.81 -20.69
C ASN A 240 0.86 -31.82 -19.19
N THR A 241 -0.24 -32.46 -18.91
CA THR A 241 -0.59 -33.43 -17.84
C THR A 241 0.37 -33.53 -16.63
N TYR A 242 -0.07 -33.21 -15.46
CA TYR A 242 -0.43 -34.10 -14.35
C TYR A 242 -1.24 -33.34 -13.32
#